data_9a59751b227953256b26b3f5c742656d
#
_entry.id   9a59751b227953256b26b3f5c742656d
#
_cell.length_a   1.000
_cell.length_b   1.000
_cell.length_c   1.000
_cell.angle_alpha   90.00
_cell.angle_beta   90.00
_cell.angle_gamma   90.00
#
_symmetry.space_group_name_H-M   'P 1'
#
loop_
_entity.id
_entity.type
_entity.pdbx_description
1 polymer ?
#
loop_
_entity_poly.entity_id
_entity_poly.type
_entity_poly.pdbx_seq_one_letter_code
_entity_poly.pdbx_strand_id
1 'polypeptide(L)'
;MSVDRDNTGSTGEWYQKSYEQGGLSAQRRYPNEELLRFLGRRLFPIPVAERADIQVLELGSGSCANLWMVAREGFSAHGIDLAPEAADLGAQMLASWGTSANLETGSMDDLPWPDESFHVVIDVFSANCLDSTSFAKCLREITRVLKPGGIFFTHTPSKRSDDFLYPGPSTMIDSNTLSGIHRDDAVFAGNHYPFRFSHPRELTQQLNEVGLTVEYMETLSRTYNSGQDHFEFIIAEASKS
;
A
#
# COMPACT_ATOMS: atom_id res chain seq x y z
N MET A 1 6.23 28.98 16.28
CA MET A 1 6.19 28.76 14.82
C MET A 1 5.55 27.43 14.60
N SER A 2 4.30 27.44 14.12
CA SER A 2 3.58 26.21 13.77
C SER A 2 4.20 25.63 12.52
N VAL A 3 4.78 24.45 12.64
CA VAL A 3 5.20 23.66 11.47
C VAL A 3 3.91 23.23 10.79
N ASP A 4 3.66 23.81 9.64
CA ASP A 4 2.56 23.44 8.75
C ASP A 4 2.80 21.99 8.30
N ARG A 5 1.97 21.06 8.81
CA ARG A 5 2.14 19.63 8.61
C ARG A 5 1.26 19.12 7.47
N ASP A 6 1.46 19.67 6.30
CA ASP A 6 0.87 19.06 5.09
C ASP A 6 1.88 18.05 4.51
N ASN A 7 1.96 16.89 5.17
CA ASN A 7 2.93 15.83 4.85
C ASN A 7 2.57 15.08 3.54
N THR A 8 1.32 15.20 3.07
CA THR A 8 0.87 14.58 1.82
C THR A 8 1.45 15.29 0.60
N GLY A 9 1.67 16.62 0.68
CA GLY A 9 2.29 17.40 -0.39
C GLY A 9 3.69 16.90 -0.76
N SER A 10 4.55 16.63 0.23
CA SER A 10 5.92 16.18 -0.01
C SER A 10 6.01 14.76 -0.60
N THR A 11 5.15 13.85 -0.17
CA THR A 11 5.07 12.47 -0.70
C THR A 11 4.58 12.49 -2.14
N GLY A 12 3.47 13.20 -2.42
CA GLY A 12 2.92 13.33 -3.77
C GLY A 12 3.90 13.94 -4.76
N GLU A 13 4.57 15.04 -4.39
CA GLU A 13 5.58 15.68 -5.23
C GLU A 13 6.78 14.78 -5.53
N TRP A 14 7.20 13.95 -4.58
CA TRP A 14 8.30 13.02 -4.78
C TRP A 14 7.92 11.94 -5.80
N TYR A 15 6.76 11.30 -5.62
CA TYR A 15 6.26 10.28 -6.56
C TYR A 15 5.97 10.87 -7.93
N GLN A 16 5.36 12.05 -8.00
CA GLN A 16 5.13 12.78 -9.23
C GLN A 16 6.42 12.93 -10.04
N LYS A 17 7.48 13.49 -9.44
CA LYS A 17 8.78 13.64 -10.08
C LYS A 17 9.40 12.30 -10.49
N SER A 18 9.27 11.28 -9.65
CA SER A 18 9.77 9.94 -9.93
C SER A 18 9.09 9.33 -11.16
N TYR A 19 7.78 9.48 -11.29
CA TYR A 19 7.02 9.00 -12.43
C TYR A 19 7.34 9.78 -13.72
N GLU A 20 7.39 11.10 -13.65
CA GLU A 20 7.77 11.96 -14.79
C GLU A 20 9.16 11.63 -15.34
N GLN A 21 10.14 11.41 -14.47
CA GLN A 21 11.53 11.13 -14.87
C GLN A 21 11.75 9.70 -15.34
N GLY A 22 11.14 8.74 -14.65
CA GLY A 22 11.37 7.31 -14.90
C GLY A 22 10.46 6.71 -15.97
N GLY A 23 9.26 7.23 -16.12
CA GLY A 23 8.24 6.68 -17.01
C GLY A 23 7.94 5.21 -16.72
N LEU A 24 7.24 4.55 -17.64
CA LEU A 24 6.81 3.15 -17.49
C LEU A 24 8.00 2.16 -17.40
N SER A 25 9.11 2.48 -18.05
CA SER A 25 10.29 1.60 -18.10
C SER A 25 11.00 1.43 -16.75
N ALA A 26 10.86 2.41 -15.86
CA ALA A 26 11.41 2.37 -14.50
C ALA A 26 10.46 1.73 -13.49
N GLN A 27 9.23 1.40 -13.90
CA GLN A 27 8.24 0.84 -13.00
C GLN A 27 8.32 -0.68 -12.93
N ARG A 28 7.96 -1.21 -11.75
CA ARG A 28 7.76 -2.66 -11.59
C ARG A 28 6.65 -3.13 -12.54
N ARG A 29 6.87 -4.24 -13.23
CA ARG A 29 5.93 -4.76 -14.23
C ARG A 29 5.04 -5.88 -13.73
N TYR A 30 5.41 -6.55 -12.66
CA TYR A 30 4.74 -7.74 -12.15
C TYR A 30 4.27 -7.53 -10.72
N PRO A 31 3.19 -8.22 -10.32
CA PRO A 31 2.63 -8.11 -9.00
C PRO A 31 3.60 -8.50 -7.87
N ASN A 32 3.31 -8.02 -6.69
CA ASN A 32 4.00 -8.42 -5.47
C ASN A 32 3.72 -9.88 -5.15
N GLU A 33 4.75 -10.63 -4.72
CA GLU A 33 4.66 -12.07 -4.44
C GLU A 33 3.66 -12.39 -3.32
N GLU A 34 3.62 -11.59 -2.27
CA GLU A 34 2.72 -11.82 -1.13
C GLU A 34 1.26 -11.49 -1.48
N LEU A 35 1.06 -10.47 -2.32
CA LEU A 35 -0.25 -10.22 -2.91
C LEU A 35 -0.71 -11.40 -3.77
N LEU A 36 0.17 -11.99 -4.59
CA LEU A 36 -0.17 -13.19 -5.37
C LEU A 36 -0.61 -14.35 -4.48
N ARG A 37 0.09 -14.58 -3.36
CA ARG A 37 -0.27 -15.62 -2.39
C ARG A 37 -1.64 -15.36 -1.77
N PHE A 38 -1.93 -14.09 -1.39
CA PHE A 38 -3.24 -13.68 -0.90
C PHE A 38 -4.34 -13.92 -1.93
N LEU A 39 -4.17 -13.41 -3.16
CA LEU A 39 -5.15 -13.58 -4.24
C LEU A 39 -5.42 -15.07 -4.54
N GLY A 40 -4.35 -15.88 -4.55
CA GLY A 40 -4.46 -17.33 -4.74
C GLY A 40 -5.28 -18.04 -3.67
N ARG A 41 -5.18 -17.59 -2.41
CA ARG A 41 -5.94 -18.17 -1.30
C ARG A 41 -7.40 -17.69 -1.26
N ARG A 42 -7.64 -16.41 -1.49
CA ARG A 42 -8.92 -15.75 -1.18
C ARG A 42 -9.78 -15.48 -2.41
N LEU A 43 -9.18 -15.08 -3.54
CA LEU A 43 -9.94 -14.59 -4.68
C LEU A 43 -9.98 -15.58 -5.85
N PHE A 44 -8.85 -16.19 -6.21
CA PHE A 44 -8.82 -17.10 -7.37
C PHE A 44 -9.71 -18.34 -7.24
N PRO A 45 -10.07 -18.85 -6.04
CA PRO A 45 -11.07 -19.88 -5.90
C PRO A 45 -12.50 -19.45 -6.30
N ILE A 46 -12.78 -18.13 -6.38
CA ILE A 46 -14.07 -17.60 -6.85
C ILE A 46 -14.26 -17.99 -8.32
N PRO A 47 -15.43 -18.57 -8.70
CA PRO A 47 -15.71 -18.91 -10.08
C PRO A 47 -15.57 -17.71 -11.02
N VAL A 48 -14.98 -17.91 -12.20
CA VAL A 48 -14.71 -16.82 -13.15
C VAL A 48 -15.96 -16.01 -13.49
N ALA A 49 -17.11 -16.68 -13.59
CA ALA A 49 -18.40 -16.03 -13.90
C ALA A 49 -18.89 -15.06 -12.81
N GLU A 50 -18.36 -15.16 -11.58
CA GLU A 50 -18.78 -14.34 -10.43
C GLU A 50 -17.79 -13.21 -10.15
N ARG A 51 -16.59 -13.25 -10.76
CA ARG A 51 -15.48 -12.32 -10.43
C ARG A 51 -15.77 -10.86 -10.82
N ALA A 52 -16.55 -10.64 -11.87
CA ALA A 52 -16.91 -9.29 -12.32
C ALA A 52 -17.71 -8.48 -11.28
N ASP A 53 -18.42 -9.16 -10.37
CA ASP A 53 -19.17 -8.53 -9.30
C ASP A 53 -18.31 -8.19 -8.08
N ILE A 54 -17.09 -8.72 -8.01
CA ILE A 54 -16.16 -8.49 -6.92
C ILE A 54 -15.34 -7.22 -7.17
N GLN A 55 -15.61 -6.18 -6.36
CA GLN A 55 -14.94 -4.89 -6.42
C GLN A 55 -13.66 -4.94 -5.59
N VAL A 56 -12.52 -4.63 -6.21
CA VAL A 56 -11.19 -4.65 -5.58
C VAL A 56 -10.54 -3.27 -5.72
N LEU A 57 -10.14 -2.65 -4.61
CA LEU A 57 -9.45 -1.37 -4.57
C LEU A 57 -7.99 -1.57 -4.17
N GLU A 58 -7.04 -0.98 -4.91
CA GLU A 58 -5.64 -0.85 -4.52
C GLU A 58 -5.35 0.59 -4.09
N LEU A 59 -4.83 0.76 -2.87
CA LEU A 59 -4.34 2.02 -2.32
C LEU A 59 -2.89 2.26 -2.77
N GLY A 60 -2.60 3.47 -3.27
CA GLY A 60 -1.31 3.79 -3.85
C GLY A 60 -0.99 2.89 -5.04
N SER A 61 -1.91 2.82 -6.01
CA SER A 61 -1.82 1.88 -7.13
C SER A 61 -0.64 2.15 -8.07
N GLY A 62 -0.06 3.35 -8.02
CA GLY A 62 1.08 3.74 -8.82
C GLY A 62 0.89 3.41 -10.30
N SER A 63 1.85 2.72 -10.89
CA SER A 63 1.78 2.24 -12.29
C SER A 63 0.88 1.02 -12.50
N CYS A 64 0.06 0.63 -11.54
CA CYS A 64 -0.83 -0.54 -11.60
C CYS A 64 -0.12 -1.89 -11.80
N ALA A 65 1.11 -2.02 -11.31
CA ALA A 65 1.88 -3.26 -11.43
C ALA A 65 1.23 -4.48 -10.73
N ASN A 66 0.39 -4.24 -9.72
CA ASN A 66 -0.43 -5.26 -9.07
C ASN A 66 -1.81 -5.37 -9.73
N LEU A 67 -2.40 -4.23 -10.05
CA LEU A 67 -3.82 -4.12 -10.40
C LEU A 67 -4.15 -4.73 -11.77
N TRP A 68 -3.18 -4.72 -12.72
CA TRP A 68 -3.42 -5.34 -14.03
C TRP A 68 -3.78 -6.83 -13.92
N MET A 69 -3.19 -7.54 -12.97
CA MET A 69 -3.48 -8.95 -12.77
C MET A 69 -4.86 -9.17 -12.17
N VAL A 70 -5.25 -8.34 -11.18
CA VAL A 70 -6.60 -8.36 -10.61
C VAL A 70 -7.64 -8.18 -11.72
N ALA A 71 -7.45 -7.19 -12.59
CA ALA A 71 -8.32 -6.94 -13.74
C ALA A 71 -8.31 -8.10 -14.75
N ARG A 72 -7.12 -8.68 -15.04
CA ARG A 72 -6.98 -9.79 -15.98
C ARG A 72 -7.65 -11.07 -15.50
N GLU A 73 -7.67 -11.28 -14.20
CA GLU A 73 -8.39 -12.41 -13.58
C GLU A 73 -9.92 -12.24 -13.58
N GLY A 74 -10.43 -11.10 -14.07
CA GLY A 74 -11.84 -10.82 -14.26
C GLY A 74 -12.52 -10.08 -13.11
N PHE A 75 -11.77 -9.60 -12.12
CA PHE A 75 -12.30 -8.78 -11.03
C PHE A 75 -12.50 -7.32 -11.48
N SER A 76 -13.47 -6.64 -10.86
CA SER A 76 -13.66 -5.19 -11.06
C SER A 76 -12.57 -4.45 -10.28
N ALA A 77 -11.57 -3.94 -11.00
CA ALA A 77 -10.37 -3.35 -10.45
C ALA A 77 -10.46 -1.82 -10.36
N HIS A 78 -10.08 -1.27 -9.19
CA HIS A 78 -10.03 0.15 -8.89
C HIS A 78 -8.69 0.49 -8.26
N GLY A 79 -8.14 1.66 -8.58
CA GLY A 79 -6.91 2.17 -8.00
C GLY A 79 -7.03 3.62 -7.61
N ILE A 80 -6.34 4.02 -6.55
CA ILE A 80 -6.15 5.41 -6.17
C ILE A 80 -4.67 5.69 -5.94
N ASP A 81 -4.19 6.83 -6.42
CA ASP A 81 -2.83 7.30 -6.14
C ASP A 81 -2.84 8.82 -5.94
N LEU A 82 -1.90 9.31 -5.13
CA LEU A 82 -1.78 10.74 -4.83
C LEU A 82 -1.20 11.52 -6.02
N ALA A 83 -0.35 10.89 -6.84
CA ALA A 83 0.31 11.50 -7.99
C ALA A 83 -0.56 11.37 -9.26
N PRO A 84 -0.95 12.48 -9.92
CA PRO A 84 -1.72 12.42 -11.15
C PRO A 84 -1.08 11.56 -12.26
N GLU A 85 0.24 11.59 -12.40
CA GLU A 85 0.97 10.78 -13.39
C GLU A 85 0.85 9.28 -13.18
N ALA A 86 0.54 8.84 -11.96
CA ALA A 86 0.26 7.44 -11.68
C ALA A 86 -0.90 6.91 -12.52
N ALA A 87 -1.95 7.70 -12.73
CA ALA A 87 -3.11 7.31 -13.53
C ALA A 87 -2.73 7.08 -15.00
N ASP A 88 -1.89 7.94 -15.58
CA ASP A 88 -1.44 7.79 -16.96
C ASP A 88 -0.51 6.57 -17.14
N LEU A 89 0.43 6.38 -16.23
CA LEU A 89 1.31 5.19 -16.22
C LEU A 89 0.52 3.91 -15.96
N GLY A 90 -0.45 3.97 -15.05
CA GLY A 90 -1.36 2.87 -14.76
C GLY A 90 -2.18 2.47 -15.98
N ALA A 91 -2.76 3.44 -16.69
CA ALA A 91 -3.50 3.19 -17.93
C ALA A 91 -2.62 2.52 -19.01
N GLN A 92 -1.37 2.99 -19.18
CA GLN A 92 -0.41 2.38 -20.10
C GLN A 92 -0.06 0.94 -19.69
N MET A 93 0.19 0.69 -18.40
CA MET A 93 0.47 -0.64 -17.87
C MET A 93 -0.70 -1.58 -18.13
N LEU A 94 -1.92 -1.19 -17.74
CA LEU A 94 -3.13 -1.97 -17.92
C LEU A 94 -3.35 -2.30 -19.41
N ALA A 95 -3.23 -1.31 -20.30
CA ALA A 95 -3.34 -1.51 -21.74
C ALA A 95 -2.30 -2.50 -22.29
N SER A 96 -1.05 -2.45 -21.78
CA SER A 96 0.01 -3.37 -22.18
C SER A 96 -0.28 -4.84 -21.86
N TRP A 97 -1.16 -5.06 -20.88
CA TRP A 97 -1.65 -6.38 -20.45
C TRP A 97 -3.04 -6.71 -21.02
N GLY A 98 -3.62 -5.83 -21.83
CA GLY A 98 -4.95 -6.00 -22.44
C GLY A 98 -6.08 -5.94 -21.42
N THR A 99 -5.93 -5.10 -20.37
CA THR A 99 -6.89 -4.92 -19.28
C THR A 99 -7.21 -3.44 -19.06
N SER A 100 -8.18 -3.15 -18.18
CA SER A 100 -8.53 -1.82 -17.72
C SER A 100 -8.92 -1.83 -16.25
N ALA A 101 -8.84 -0.67 -15.60
CA ALA A 101 -9.31 -0.44 -14.22
C ALA A 101 -9.84 0.98 -14.10
N ASN A 102 -10.63 1.26 -13.05
CA ASN A 102 -11.04 2.61 -12.69
C ASN A 102 -9.95 3.24 -11.80
N LEU A 103 -9.29 4.29 -12.32
CA LEU A 103 -8.20 4.96 -11.63
C LEU A 103 -8.63 6.35 -11.19
N GLU A 104 -8.37 6.67 -9.92
CA GLU A 104 -8.67 7.95 -9.31
C GLU A 104 -7.37 8.59 -8.79
N THR A 105 -7.30 9.92 -8.86
CA THR A 105 -6.25 10.70 -8.20
C THR A 105 -6.78 11.24 -6.89
N GLY A 106 -6.12 10.91 -5.77
CA GLY A 106 -6.57 11.33 -4.45
C GLY A 106 -5.79 10.70 -3.31
N SER A 107 -6.16 11.07 -2.09
CA SER A 107 -5.52 10.56 -0.89
C SER A 107 -6.22 9.31 -0.36
N MET A 108 -5.45 8.34 0.12
CA MET A 108 -5.99 7.12 0.72
C MET A 108 -6.57 7.34 2.12
N ASP A 109 -6.39 8.51 2.71
CA ASP A 109 -7.01 8.89 3.99
C ASP A 109 -8.28 9.76 3.80
N ASP A 110 -8.73 9.94 2.53
CA ASP A 110 -9.97 10.62 2.14
C ASP A 110 -10.48 10.02 0.80
N LEU A 111 -11.06 8.82 0.87
CA LEU A 111 -11.44 8.03 -0.30
C LEU A 111 -12.73 8.56 -0.96
N PRO A 112 -12.76 8.75 -2.30
CA PRO A 112 -13.91 9.35 -2.99
C PRO A 112 -15.10 8.39 -3.18
N TRP A 113 -15.03 7.17 -2.71
CA TRP A 113 -16.10 6.18 -2.85
C TRP A 113 -17.08 6.19 -1.67
N PRO A 114 -18.34 5.83 -1.91
CA PRO A 114 -19.33 5.64 -0.85
C PRO A 114 -18.96 4.52 0.12
N ASP A 115 -19.63 4.49 1.27
CA ASP A 115 -19.55 3.37 2.21
C ASP A 115 -19.88 2.04 1.51
N GLU A 116 -19.25 0.98 1.95
CA GLU A 116 -19.53 -0.40 1.50
C GLU A 116 -19.43 -0.63 -0.02
N SER A 117 -18.47 0.04 -0.66
CA SER A 117 -18.23 -0.06 -2.10
C SER A 117 -17.42 -1.29 -2.49
N PHE A 118 -16.51 -1.76 -1.64
CA PHE A 118 -15.50 -2.75 -2.02
C PHE A 118 -15.61 -4.06 -1.24
N HIS A 119 -15.33 -5.17 -1.92
CA HIS A 119 -15.20 -6.48 -1.32
C HIS A 119 -13.78 -6.71 -0.78
N VAL A 120 -12.79 -6.10 -1.44
CA VAL A 120 -11.38 -6.20 -1.06
C VAL A 120 -10.71 -4.84 -1.20
N VAL A 121 -9.93 -4.45 -0.20
CA VAL A 121 -8.98 -3.32 -0.27
C VAL A 121 -7.57 -3.86 -0.08
N ILE A 122 -6.66 -3.42 -0.95
CA ILE A 122 -5.26 -3.86 -1.01
C ILE A 122 -4.36 -2.68 -0.70
N ASP A 123 -3.41 -2.87 0.22
CA ASP A 123 -2.27 -2.00 0.45
C ASP A 123 -0.98 -2.80 0.27
N VAL A 124 -0.18 -2.45 -0.72
CA VAL A 124 1.12 -3.08 -0.97
C VAL A 124 2.21 -2.03 -0.89
N PHE A 125 2.72 -1.81 0.31
CA PHE A 125 3.84 -0.90 0.53
C PHE A 125 3.54 0.54 0.09
N SER A 126 2.32 1.02 0.39
CA SER A 126 1.90 2.40 0.09
C SER A 126 1.43 3.17 1.33
N ALA A 127 0.65 2.57 2.22
CA ALA A 127 0.19 3.24 3.45
C ALA A 127 1.33 3.50 4.46
N ASN A 128 2.51 2.93 4.25
CA ASN A 128 3.72 3.28 5.01
C ASN A 128 4.25 4.70 4.70
N CYS A 129 3.77 5.35 3.64
CA CYS A 129 4.09 6.76 3.35
C CYS A 129 3.30 7.77 4.21
N LEU A 130 2.36 7.29 5.02
CA LEU A 130 1.57 8.08 5.95
C LEU A 130 2.21 8.11 7.34
N ASP A 131 2.15 9.24 8.03
CA ASP A 131 2.42 9.27 9.46
C ASP A 131 1.34 8.54 10.27
N SER A 132 1.54 8.37 11.58
CA SER A 132 0.59 7.62 12.42
C SER A 132 -0.81 8.24 12.45
N THR A 133 -0.93 9.57 12.34
CA THR A 133 -2.22 10.27 12.35
C THR A 133 -3.00 10.03 11.05
N SER A 134 -2.34 10.20 9.91
CA SER A 134 -2.91 9.96 8.58
C SER A 134 -3.19 8.47 8.35
N PHE A 135 -2.33 7.58 8.86
CA PHE A 135 -2.59 6.15 8.82
C PHE A 135 -3.86 5.75 9.58
N ALA A 136 -4.08 6.33 10.76
CA ALA A 136 -5.32 6.09 11.52
C ALA A 136 -6.58 6.58 10.79
N LYS A 137 -6.48 7.66 9.99
CA LYS A 137 -7.57 8.11 9.10
C LYS A 137 -7.76 7.11 7.95
N CYS A 138 -6.67 6.70 7.30
CA CYS A 138 -6.68 5.72 6.22
C CYS A 138 -7.36 4.41 6.65
N LEU A 139 -7.07 3.89 7.85
CA LEU A 139 -7.73 2.69 8.37
C LEU A 139 -9.25 2.88 8.55
N ARG A 140 -9.71 4.06 8.98
CA ARG A 140 -11.15 4.37 9.05
C ARG A 140 -11.79 4.41 7.67
N GLU A 141 -11.12 5.00 6.68
CA GLU A 141 -11.59 5.04 5.30
C GLU A 141 -11.65 3.62 4.68
N ILE A 142 -10.62 2.79 4.90
CA ILE A 142 -10.62 1.39 4.49
C ILE A 142 -11.85 0.67 5.06
N THR A 143 -12.09 0.82 6.37
CA THR A 143 -13.24 0.19 7.02
C THR A 143 -14.57 0.73 6.48
N ARG A 144 -14.67 2.04 6.24
CA ARG A 144 -15.86 2.68 5.69
C ARG A 144 -16.22 2.11 4.32
N VAL A 145 -15.24 2.06 3.42
CA VAL A 145 -15.49 1.63 2.04
C VAL A 145 -15.59 0.11 1.86
N LEU A 146 -15.10 -0.69 2.81
CA LEU A 146 -15.29 -2.14 2.80
C LEU A 146 -16.75 -2.50 3.07
N LYS A 147 -17.28 -3.46 2.33
CA LYS A 147 -18.56 -4.13 2.60
C LYS A 147 -18.46 -4.97 3.88
N PRO A 148 -19.58 -5.26 4.58
CA PRO A 148 -19.58 -6.29 5.61
C PRO A 148 -19.03 -7.62 5.05
N GLY A 149 -18.10 -8.25 5.80
CA GLY A 149 -17.37 -9.44 5.34
C GLY A 149 -16.26 -9.15 4.31
N GLY A 150 -16.07 -7.90 3.92
CA GLY A 150 -14.97 -7.50 3.03
C GLY A 150 -13.60 -7.62 3.69
N ILE A 151 -12.55 -7.79 2.89
CA ILE A 151 -11.19 -8.10 3.35
C ILE A 151 -10.25 -6.95 3.05
N PHE A 152 -9.46 -6.56 4.04
CA PHE A 152 -8.29 -5.71 3.90
C PHE A 152 -7.02 -6.56 3.89
N PHE A 153 -6.19 -6.39 2.86
CA PHE A 153 -4.86 -6.97 2.76
C PHE A 153 -3.82 -5.85 2.86
N THR A 154 -2.80 -6.03 3.72
CA THR A 154 -1.66 -5.12 3.78
C THR A 154 -0.33 -5.85 3.81
N HIS A 155 0.65 -5.29 3.07
CA HIS A 155 2.06 -5.65 3.10
C HIS A 155 2.87 -4.39 3.46
N THR A 156 3.32 -4.31 4.70
CA THR A 156 3.87 -3.08 5.30
C THR A 156 5.21 -3.33 6.00
N PRO A 157 6.09 -2.30 6.13
CA PRO A 157 7.36 -2.41 6.86
C PRO A 157 7.18 -2.74 8.34
N SER A 158 8.07 -3.60 8.86
CA SER A 158 8.16 -3.93 10.29
C SER A 158 9.21 -3.09 11.01
N LYS A 159 8.92 -2.69 12.25
CA LYS A 159 9.88 -2.05 13.18
C LYS A 159 11.12 -2.91 13.49
N ARG A 160 11.16 -4.16 13.04
CA ARG A 160 12.32 -5.04 13.17
C ARG A 160 13.31 -4.91 12.02
N SER A 161 13.03 -4.04 11.04
CA SER A 161 13.96 -3.71 9.97
C SER A 161 15.12 -2.87 10.47
N ASP A 162 16.31 -3.08 9.91
CA ASP A 162 17.51 -2.31 10.27
C ASP A 162 17.32 -0.81 10.09
N ASP A 163 16.54 -0.38 9.10
CA ASP A 163 16.22 1.02 8.86
C ASP A 163 15.49 1.69 10.02
N PHE A 164 14.66 0.94 10.76
CA PHE A 164 13.99 1.46 11.94
C PHE A 164 14.86 1.34 13.20
N LEU A 165 15.60 0.23 13.34
CA LEU A 165 16.44 -0.03 14.51
C LEU A 165 17.71 0.85 14.52
N TYR A 166 18.21 1.16 13.33
CA TYR A 166 19.43 1.94 13.11
C TYR A 166 19.18 3.05 12.07
N PRO A 167 18.38 4.07 12.41
CA PRO A 167 17.84 5.01 11.43
C PRO A 167 18.87 5.96 10.81
N GLY A 168 20.12 5.95 11.30
CA GLY A 168 21.18 6.83 10.80
C GLY A 168 20.80 8.31 10.90
N PRO A 169 20.90 9.09 9.80
CA PRO A 169 20.53 10.51 9.79
C PRO A 169 19.03 10.80 9.85
N SER A 170 18.16 9.77 9.67
CA SER A 170 16.71 9.95 9.71
C SER A 170 16.23 10.34 11.10
N THR A 171 15.25 11.24 11.17
CA THR A 171 14.64 11.66 12.44
C THR A 171 13.26 11.03 12.62
N MET A 172 12.85 10.85 13.87
CA MET A 172 11.50 10.37 14.18
C MET A 172 10.49 11.52 14.02
N ILE A 173 9.45 11.30 13.21
CA ILE A 173 8.27 12.17 13.13
C ILE A 173 7.31 11.85 14.29
N ASP A 174 7.09 10.56 14.52
CA ASP A 174 6.33 9.99 15.63
C ASP A 174 6.92 8.63 16.04
N SER A 175 6.28 7.91 16.97
CA SER A 175 6.80 6.61 17.49
C SER A 175 6.92 5.51 16.45
N ASN A 176 6.38 5.69 15.25
CA ASN A 176 6.31 4.69 14.20
C ASN A 176 6.94 5.16 12.88
N THR A 177 7.20 6.47 12.73
CA THR A 177 7.46 7.10 11.43
C THR A 177 8.78 7.84 11.44
N LEU A 178 9.64 7.50 10.50
CA LEU A 178 10.86 8.25 10.17
C LEU A 178 10.56 9.35 9.16
N SER A 179 11.39 10.40 9.15
CA SER A 179 11.35 11.50 8.17
C SER A 179 11.72 11.07 6.73
N GLY A 180 12.15 9.85 6.56
CA GLY A 180 12.61 9.22 5.33
C GLY A 180 13.61 8.12 5.66
N ILE A 181 14.19 7.51 4.63
CA ILE A 181 15.27 6.54 4.74
C ILE A 181 16.55 7.20 4.20
N HIS A 182 17.37 7.70 5.11
CA HIS A 182 18.56 8.51 4.80
C HIS A 182 19.89 7.76 5.04
N ARG A 183 19.87 6.50 5.38
CA ARG A 183 21.03 5.63 5.47
C ARG A 183 21.44 5.20 4.06
N ASP A 184 22.67 5.48 3.64
CA ASP A 184 23.15 5.33 2.25
C ASP A 184 23.10 3.88 1.73
N ASP A 185 23.29 2.90 2.62
CA ASP A 185 23.32 1.46 2.33
C ASP A 185 21.95 0.77 2.51
N ALA A 186 20.93 1.51 2.87
CA ALA A 186 19.58 0.99 3.08
C ALA A 186 18.91 0.55 1.77
N VAL A 187 18.05 -0.47 1.85
CA VAL A 187 17.28 -0.98 0.69
C VAL A 187 16.39 0.09 0.08
N PHE A 188 15.83 0.95 0.92
CA PHE A 188 14.93 2.03 0.52
C PHE A 188 15.58 3.42 0.64
N ALA A 189 16.93 3.49 0.52
CA ALA A 189 17.66 4.74 0.57
C ALA A 189 17.14 5.77 -0.45
N GLY A 190 17.19 7.06 -0.07
CA GLY A 190 16.76 8.17 -0.93
C GLY A 190 15.28 8.52 -0.83
N ASN A 191 14.51 7.88 0.02
CA ASN A 191 13.16 8.31 0.35
C ASN A 191 13.21 9.53 1.27
N HIS A 192 12.62 10.64 0.84
CA HIS A 192 12.58 11.91 1.57
C HIS A 192 11.16 12.30 2.02
N TYR A 193 10.31 11.32 2.21
CA TYR A 193 8.94 11.45 2.70
C TYR A 193 8.75 10.58 3.96
N PRO A 194 7.69 10.76 4.74
CA PRO A 194 7.42 9.94 5.91
C PRO A 194 7.48 8.46 5.58
N PHE A 195 8.19 7.70 6.40
CA PHE A 195 8.30 6.26 6.23
C PHE A 195 7.93 5.56 7.54
N ARG A 196 6.72 5.01 7.57
CA ARG A 196 6.13 4.39 8.76
C ARG A 196 6.43 2.90 8.81
N PHE A 197 6.78 2.47 9.99
CA PHE A 197 6.98 1.06 10.33
C PHE A 197 5.89 0.60 11.31
N SER A 198 5.53 -0.65 11.25
CA SER A 198 4.51 -1.27 12.11
C SER A 198 5.13 -2.33 13.02
N HIS A 199 4.49 -2.56 14.18
CA HIS A 199 4.75 -3.74 14.98
C HIS A 199 3.50 -4.64 14.93
N PRO A 200 3.62 -5.99 14.82
CA PRO A 200 2.47 -6.88 14.67
C PRO A 200 1.34 -6.66 15.68
N ARG A 201 1.69 -6.50 16.97
CA ARG A 201 0.70 -6.26 18.04
C ARG A 201 0.01 -4.90 17.91
N GLU A 202 0.77 -3.85 17.58
CA GLU A 202 0.24 -2.50 17.41
C GLU A 202 -0.68 -2.44 16.19
N LEU A 203 -0.29 -3.08 15.07
CA LEU A 203 -1.12 -3.16 13.87
C LEU A 203 -2.43 -3.92 14.14
N THR A 204 -2.36 -5.06 14.85
CA THR A 204 -3.56 -5.81 15.27
C THR A 204 -4.50 -4.93 16.10
N GLN A 205 -3.96 -4.19 17.08
CA GLN A 205 -4.76 -3.27 17.88
C GLN A 205 -5.42 -2.18 17.04
N GLN A 206 -4.65 -1.51 16.17
CA GLN A 206 -5.15 -0.44 15.29
C GLN A 206 -6.25 -0.93 14.34
N LEU A 207 -6.10 -2.13 13.79
CA LEU A 207 -7.13 -2.75 12.94
C LEU A 207 -8.40 -3.04 13.73
N ASN A 208 -8.28 -3.63 14.93
CA ASN A 208 -9.43 -3.92 15.78
C ASN A 208 -10.17 -2.64 16.24
N GLU A 209 -9.45 -1.56 16.55
CA GLU A 209 -10.02 -0.27 16.94
C GLU A 209 -10.93 0.36 15.88
N VAL A 210 -10.72 0.03 14.60
CA VAL A 210 -11.56 0.49 13.50
C VAL A 210 -12.59 -0.54 13.03
N GLY A 211 -12.71 -1.71 13.70
CA GLY A 211 -13.69 -2.74 13.35
C GLY A 211 -13.21 -3.76 12.30
N LEU A 212 -11.90 -3.88 12.12
CA LEU A 212 -11.28 -4.90 11.27
C LEU A 212 -10.67 -5.99 12.16
N THR A 213 -11.17 -7.22 12.03
CA THR A 213 -10.66 -8.39 12.75
C THR A 213 -9.55 -9.06 11.95
N VAL A 214 -8.35 -9.19 12.55
CA VAL A 214 -7.22 -9.86 11.90
C VAL A 214 -7.48 -11.36 11.82
N GLU A 215 -7.53 -11.90 10.62
CA GLU A 215 -7.72 -13.34 10.34
C GLU A 215 -6.39 -14.07 10.06
N TYR A 216 -5.42 -13.34 9.51
CA TYR A 216 -4.10 -13.88 9.19
C TYR A 216 -3.03 -12.81 9.37
N MET A 217 -1.90 -13.19 9.94
CA MET A 217 -0.72 -12.32 10.04
C MET A 217 0.54 -13.16 10.03
N GLU A 218 1.51 -12.73 9.22
CA GLU A 218 2.86 -13.30 9.21
C GLU A 218 3.91 -12.19 9.08
N THR A 219 5.15 -12.52 9.38
CA THR A 219 6.31 -11.66 9.10
C THR A 219 7.21 -12.34 8.09
N LEU A 220 7.74 -11.56 7.16
CA LEU A 220 8.69 -11.99 6.14
C LEU A 220 10.00 -11.23 6.31
N SER A 221 11.05 -11.93 6.68
CA SER A 221 12.40 -11.36 6.78
C SER A 221 13.20 -11.63 5.52
N ARG A 222 13.83 -10.58 4.99
CA ARG A 222 14.78 -10.67 3.87
C ARG A 222 16.10 -10.02 4.25
N THR A 223 17.18 -10.58 3.75
CA THR A 223 18.52 -9.97 3.83
C THR A 223 18.92 -9.43 2.46
N TYR A 224 19.57 -8.29 2.47
CA TYR A 224 20.02 -7.57 1.29
C TYR A 224 21.53 -7.32 1.37
N ASN A 225 22.13 -6.81 0.31
CA ASN A 225 23.55 -6.47 0.26
C ASN A 225 24.45 -7.61 0.77
N SER A 226 24.22 -8.85 0.28
CA SER A 226 24.94 -10.07 0.69
C SER A 226 24.84 -10.36 2.20
N GLY A 227 23.66 -10.09 2.80
CA GLY A 227 23.37 -10.36 4.19
C GLY A 227 23.78 -9.26 5.17
N GLN A 228 24.18 -8.10 4.66
CA GLN A 228 24.62 -6.97 5.49
C GLN A 228 23.46 -6.07 5.97
N ASP A 229 22.32 -6.13 5.31
CA ASP A 229 21.14 -5.36 5.64
C ASP A 229 19.93 -6.27 5.78
N HIS A 230 19.12 -6.06 6.82
CA HIS A 230 17.95 -6.87 7.12
C HIS A 230 16.69 -5.99 7.06
N PHE A 231 15.70 -6.46 6.31
CA PHE A 231 14.39 -5.82 6.26
C PHE A 231 13.28 -6.85 6.53
N GLU A 232 12.39 -6.53 7.45
CA GLU A 232 11.23 -7.35 7.79
C GLU A 232 9.95 -6.64 7.34
N PHE A 233 9.05 -7.43 6.76
CA PHE A 233 7.70 -7.00 6.39
C PHE A 233 6.67 -7.69 7.26
N ILE A 234 5.52 -7.05 7.45
CA ILE A 234 4.31 -7.64 8.01
C ILE A 234 3.31 -7.80 6.88
N ILE A 235 2.75 -9.00 6.75
CA ILE A 235 1.64 -9.31 5.86
C ILE A 235 0.44 -9.60 6.75
N ALA A 236 -0.67 -8.89 6.52
CA ALA A 236 -1.89 -9.11 7.29
C ALA A 236 -3.14 -9.12 6.40
N GLU A 237 -4.10 -9.97 6.79
CA GLU A 237 -5.45 -10.03 6.26
C GLU A 237 -6.41 -9.76 7.41
N ALA A 238 -7.33 -8.82 7.24
CA ALA A 238 -8.33 -8.49 8.25
C ALA A 238 -9.70 -8.32 7.58
N SER A 239 -10.77 -8.78 8.24
CA SER A 239 -12.13 -8.69 7.74
C SER A 239 -12.95 -7.66 8.49
N LYS A 240 -13.84 -6.97 7.77
CA LYS A 240 -14.87 -6.11 8.36
C LYS A 240 -16.01 -6.98 8.88
N SER A 241 -16.36 -6.82 10.15
CA SER A 241 -17.50 -7.49 10.80
C SER A 241 -18.83 -7.08 10.21
#